data_950cf6f52352e996e5536be3247e0846
#
_entry.id   950cf6f52352e996e5536be3247e0846
#
_cell.length_a   1.000
_cell.length_b   1.000
_cell.length_c   1.000
_cell.angle_alpha   90.00
_cell.angle_beta   90.00
_cell.angle_gamma   90.00
#
_symmetry.space_group_name_H-M   'P 1'
#
loop_
_entity.id
_entity.type
_entity.pdbx_description
1 polymer ?
#
loop_
_entity_poly.entity_id
_entity_poly.type
_entity_poly.pdbx_seq_one_letter_code
_entity_poly.pdbx_strand_id
1 'polypeptide(L)'
;MRTTQFPLNTVKETPADAEIASHQLMIRAGLIRKLAAGLYSWLPLGLRVMRKVEKITREEMEKTGALEVLMPGLQPAELWQETGRWEQYGPELARLKDRHDRDFCLGPTHEEIITDLARNEIKSYKQLPITYYQIQSKFRDEIRPRFGVMRSREFIMKDAYSFHLDHDSLQVTYEAMYQAYTNIFNHLGLKFRAVIADSGSIGGAVSHEFHVLADSGEDAIAFSTDSEYAANVEKAEAVMPVGSRASATEALTLIDTPNQHSIEEVCGFLNIPATQCLKTLIVRGEEDTLVALLLRGDHNLNEIKAIKIDGIASPLQFAGDEEVKNACNCKPGSIGPIGLNIKIIADRSVTLMSDFVCGANQDGKHYQGVNWERDLPVPDHVADLRMVVDGDPSPDGKGRITLARGIEVGHIFQLGTKYSEAMKAGVINEGGKNQIMTMGCYGIGISRVVAAAIEQNHDDKGIIWPVNLAPFQVALCPMNMHKSERLKAASEQLYQDLLAAGIDVLFDDRKVRAGFMFSDMELIGIPHCIVVGDRGLDSGTVEYKARTAEANEEIPFADIIDFLKKKLS
;
A
#
# COMPACT_ATOMS: atom_id res chain seq x y z
N MET A 1 12.91 30.26 -9.85
CA MET A 1 12.33 30.75 -8.57
C MET A 1 13.47 31.22 -7.65
N ARG A 2 13.26 32.25 -6.80
CA ARG A 2 14.28 32.80 -5.88
C ARG A 2 13.90 32.51 -4.44
N THR A 3 14.86 32.18 -3.60
CA THR A 3 14.60 31.88 -2.18
C THR A 3 14.13 33.09 -1.37
N THR A 4 14.44 34.31 -1.77
CA THR A 4 13.87 35.56 -1.16
C THR A 4 12.37 35.72 -1.47
N GLN A 5 11.85 35.06 -2.50
CA GLN A 5 10.43 35.09 -2.90
C GLN A 5 9.72 33.77 -2.65
N PHE A 6 10.47 32.70 -2.47
CA PHE A 6 10.00 31.36 -2.20
C PHE A 6 10.66 30.84 -0.91
N PRO A 7 10.03 31.05 0.25
CA PRO A 7 10.65 30.70 1.52
C PRO A 7 10.84 29.20 1.66
N LEU A 8 12.06 28.80 2.00
CA LEU A 8 12.38 27.44 2.39
C LEU A 8 12.07 27.29 3.89
N ASN A 9 11.00 26.60 4.21
CA ASN A 9 10.56 26.41 5.59
C ASN A 9 11.26 25.22 6.26
N THR A 10 12.58 25.08 6.07
CA THR A 10 13.39 24.01 6.65
C THR A 10 13.51 24.15 8.16
N VAL A 11 13.54 23.03 8.86
CA VAL A 11 13.76 22.97 10.31
C VAL A 11 14.83 21.92 10.63
N LYS A 12 15.64 22.17 11.69
CA LYS A 12 16.72 21.27 12.08
C LYS A 12 16.22 20.09 12.90
N GLU A 13 15.26 20.36 13.77
CA GLU A 13 14.76 19.38 14.72
C GLU A 13 13.76 18.44 14.06
N THR A 14 13.84 17.17 14.43
CA THR A 14 12.87 16.15 14.06
C THR A 14 11.76 16.13 15.11
N PRO A 15 10.48 16.25 14.74
CA PRO A 15 9.38 16.11 15.67
C PRO A 15 9.39 14.74 16.35
N ALA A 16 9.09 14.71 17.65
CA ALA A 16 9.14 13.47 18.45
C ALA A 16 8.10 12.41 18.00
N ASP A 17 7.03 12.84 17.34
CA ASP A 17 5.96 11.98 16.81
C ASP A 17 6.20 11.51 15.36
N ALA A 18 7.33 11.88 14.75
CA ALA A 18 7.69 11.42 13.42
C ALA A 18 8.59 10.18 13.49
N GLU A 19 8.00 9.01 13.24
CA GLU A 19 8.66 7.72 13.41
C GLU A 19 9.46 7.28 12.17
N ILE A 20 8.90 7.47 10.96
CA ILE A 20 9.50 7.03 9.69
C ILE A 20 10.20 8.16 8.95
N ALA A 21 11.12 7.80 8.06
CA ALA A 21 11.97 8.74 7.33
C ALA A 21 11.18 9.78 6.51
N SER A 22 10.16 9.36 5.77
CA SER A 22 9.33 10.29 4.99
C SER A 22 8.64 11.33 5.87
N HIS A 23 8.05 10.93 7.00
CA HIS A 23 7.39 11.86 7.91
C HIS A 23 8.38 12.89 8.48
N GLN A 24 9.56 12.42 8.94
CA GLN A 24 10.63 13.27 9.44
C GLN A 24 11.11 14.27 8.39
N LEU A 25 11.45 13.77 7.21
CA LEU A 25 12.03 14.57 6.13
C LEU A 25 11.01 15.54 5.51
N MET A 26 9.75 15.15 5.34
CA MET A 26 8.71 16.05 4.85
C MET A 26 8.51 17.27 5.76
N ILE A 27 8.57 17.08 7.07
CA ILE A 27 8.49 18.19 8.03
C ILE A 27 9.78 19.01 8.02
N ARG A 28 10.94 18.34 8.11
CA ARG A 28 12.25 19.01 8.17
C ARG A 28 12.56 19.81 6.90
N ALA A 29 12.28 19.25 5.74
CA ALA A 29 12.48 19.92 4.45
C ALA A 29 11.41 21.00 4.13
N GLY A 30 10.39 21.15 4.97
CA GLY A 30 9.36 22.16 4.76
C GLY A 30 8.37 21.81 3.64
N LEU A 31 8.03 20.53 3.47
CA LEU A 31 7.00 20.10 2.52
C LEU A 31 5.60 20.16 3.14
N ILE A 32 5.48 19.81 4.41
CA ILE A 32 4.20 19.78 5.14
C ILE A 32 4.32 20.39 6.54
N ARG A 33 3.16 20.75 7.12
CA ARG A 33 3.01 21.06 8.55
C ARG A 33 1.77 20.39 9.11
N LYS A 34 1.91 19.80 10.29
CA LYS A 34 0.81 19.18 11.01
C LYS A 34 -0.15 20.25 11.53
N LEU A 35 -1.43 20.11 11.23
CA LEU A 35 -2.52 20.91 11.78
C LEU A 35 -3.15 20.21 12.98
N ALA A 36 -3.50 18.93 12.80
CA ALA A 36 -4.04 18.05 13.83
C ALA A 36 -3.60 16.60 13.52
N ALA A 37 -3.99 15.64 14.34
CA ALA A 37 -3.73 14.22 14.08
C ALA A 37 -4.31 13.80 12.72
N GLY A 38 -3.46 13.35 11.80
CA GLY A 38 -3.83 12.94 10.44
C GLY A 38 -4.24 14.08 9.49
N LEU A 39 -4.06 15.36 9.88
CA LEU A 39 -4.36 16.52 9.04
C LEU A 39 -3.10 17.36 8.83
N TYR A 40 -2.74 17.59 7.57
CA TYR A 40 -1.50 18.29 7.19
C TYR A 40 -1.76 19.40 6.17
N SER A 41 -1.13 20.55 6.39
CA SER A 41 -1.01 21.60 5.38
C SER A 41 0.18 21.30 4.48
N TRP A 42 -0.03 21.30 3.17
CA TRP A 42 1.04 21.21 2.19
C TRP A 42 1.62 22.59 1.93
N LEU A 43 2.91 22.75 2.19
CA LEU A 43 3.62 24.00 1.95
C LEU A 43 4.01 24.13 0.45
N PRO A 44 4.42 25.31 -0.02
CA PRO A 44 4.71 25.55 -1.43
C PRO A 44 5.67 24.52 -2.05
N LEU A 45 6.70 24.09 -1.31
CA LEU A 45 7.68 23.10 -1.78
C LEU A 45 7.04 21.72 -1.95
N GLY A 46 6.27 21.26 -0.96
CA GLY A 46 5.57 19.97 -1.02
C GLY A 46 4.49 19.94 -2.09
N LEU A 47 3.77 21.06 -2.25
CA LEU A 47 2.75 21.18 -3.29
C LEU A 47 3.35 21.10 -4.70
N ARG A 48 4.57 21.65 -4.92
CA ARG A 48 5.27 21.48 -6.22
C ARG A 48 5.52 20.00 -6.55
N VAL A 49 5.98 19.20 -5.58
CA VAL A 49 6.19 17.76 -5.77
C VAL A 49 4.87 17.06 -6.06
N MET A 50 3.84 17.32 -5.24
CA MET A 50 2.51 16.72 -5.43
C MET A 50 1.94 17.03 -6.82
N ARG A 51 2.08 18.28 -7.31
CA ARG A 51 1.63 18.68 -8.66
C ARG A 51 2.37 17.95 -9.79
N LYS A 52 3.62 17.55 -9.58
CA LYS A 52 4.35 16.69 -10.54
C LYS A 52 3.77 15.28 -10.58
N VAL A 53 3.45 14.70 -9.43
CA VAL A 53 2.74 13.40 -9.37
C VAL A 53 1.39 13.49 -10.07
N GLU A 54 0.60 14.52 -9.77
CA GLU A 54 -0.70 14.75 -10.43
C GLU A 54 -0.57 14.90 -11.96
N LYS A 55 0.43 15.64 -12.43
CA LYS A 55 0.67 15.86 -13.86
C LYS A 55 0.95 14.55 -14.57
N ILE A 56 1.92 13.76 -14.08
CA ILE A 56 2.26 12.45 -14.66
C ILE A 56 1.03 11.53 -14.64
N THR A 57 0.27 11.55 -13.56
CA THR A 57 -0.95 10.75 -13.43
C THR A 57 -2.00 11.16 -14.47
N ARG A 58 -2.25 12.47 -14.69
CA ARG A 58 -3.18 12.95 -15.73
C ARG A 58 -2.75 12.52 -17.12
N GLU A 59 -1.48 12.72 -17.45
CA GLU A 59 -0.94 12.37 -18.77
C GLU A 59 -1.15 10.89 -19.10
N GLU A 60 -0.97 9.99 -18.13
CA GLU A 60 -1.22 8.56 -18.34
C GLU A 60 -2.72 8.21 -18.35
N MET A 61 -3.55 8.88 -17.56
CA MET A 61 -5.01 8.69 -17.61
C MET A 61 -5.59 9.14 -18.97
N GLU A 62 -5.18 10.29 -19.47
CA GLU A 62 -5.60 10.80 -20.79
C GLU A 62 -5.24 9.86 -21.93
N LYS A 63 -4.07 9.19 -21.87
CA LYS A 63 -3.67 8.17 -22.85
C LYS A 63 -4.61 6.95 -22.88
N THR A 64 -5.28 6.65 -21.78
CA THR A 64 -6.30 5.57 -21.74
C THR A 64 -7.66 6.01 -22.30
N GLY A 65 -7.82 7.30 -22.64
CA GLY A 65 -9.10 7.88 -23.05
C GLY A 65 -10.03 8.24 -21.88
N ALA A 66 -9.54 8.22 -20.64
CA ALA A 66 -10.30 8.62 -19.47
C ALA A 66 -10.56 10.13 -19.44
N LEU A 67 -11.74 10.54 -19.00
CA LEU A 67 -12.21 11.92 -18.96
C LEU A 67 -12.17 12.47 -17.54
N GLU A 68 -11.52 13.62 -17.34
CA GLU A 68 -11.46 14.27 -16.03
C GLU A 68 -12.81 14.90 -15.66
N VAL A 69 -13.28 14.63 -14.44
CA VAL A 69 -14.47 15.23 -13.81
C VAL A 69 -14.09 15.75 -12.42
N LEU A 70 -14.94 16.54 -11.81
CA LEU A 70 -14.80 16.94 -10.42
C LEU A 70 -16.14 16.79 -9.71
N MET A 71 -16.19 15.88 -8.75
CA MET A 71 -17.41 15.55 -8.00
C MET A 71 -17.36 16.18 -6.59
N PRO A 72 -18.52 16.41 -5.93
CA PRO A 72 -18.57 16.94 -4.58
C PRO A 72 -17.85 16.03 -3.55
N GLY A 73 -17.08 16.64 -2.65
CA GLY A 73 -16.50 15.90 -1.51
C GLY A 73 -17.51 15.68 -0.38
N LEU A 74 -18.52 16.54 -0.26
CA LEU A 74 -19.66 16.36 0.64
C LEU A 74 -20.73 15.56 -0.09
N GLN A 75 -21.16 14.43 0.47
CA GLN A 75 -21.99 13.45 -0.21
C GLN A 75 -23.28 13.20 0.59
N PRO A 76 -24.46 13.13 -0.08
CA PRO A 76 -25.73 12.85 0.58
C PRO A 76 -25.81 11.39 1.04
N ALA A 77 -26.39 11.16 2.21
CA ALA A 77 -26.53 9.83 2.80
C ALA A 77 -27.37 8.88 1.95
N GLU A 78 -28.35 9.41 1.20
CA GLU A 78 -29.29 8.62 0.42
C GLU A 78 -28.59 7.72 -0.59
N LEU A 79 -27.52 8.19 -1.26
CA LEU A 79 -26.76 7.39 -2.22
C LEU A 79 -26.00 6.24 -1.54
N TRP A 80 -25.46 6.49 -0.35
CA TRP A 80 -24.80 5.49 0.47
C TRP A 80 -25.77 4.45 1.06
N GLN A 81 -27.00 4.87 1.34
CA GLN A 81 -28.09 3.99 1.76
C GLN A 81 -28.56 3.08 0.63
N GLU A 82 -28.64 3.57 -0.62
CA GLU A 82 -28.98 2.75 -1.79
C GLU A 82 -28.04 1.54 -1.93
N THR A 83 -26.75 1.71 -1.67
CA THR A 83 -25.74 0.63 -1.74
C THR A 83 -25.61 -0.19 -0.44
N GLY A 84 -26.28 0.23 0.63
CA GLY A 84 -26.14 -0.35 1.97
C GLY A 84 -24.84 0.01 2.68
N ARG A 85 -23.94 0.75 2.05
CA ARG A 85 -22.64 1.10 2.61
C ARG A 85 -22.71 2.17 3.69
N TRP A 86 -23.83 2.88 3.84
CA TRP A 86 -24.01 3.80 4.95
C TRP A 86 -23.77 3.13 6.31
N GLU A 87 -24.27 1.90 6.49
CA GLU A 87 -24.06 1.12 7.71
C GLU A 87 -22.78 0.26 7.65
N GLN A 88 -22.50 -0.36 6.50
CA GLN A 88 -21.41 -1.32 6.34
C GLN A 88 -20.02 -0.69 6.40
N TYR A 89 -19.87 0.59 6.01
CA TYR A 89 -18.55 1.25 5.97
C TYR A 89 -17.95 1.45 7.39
N GLY A 90 -18.79 1.49 8.39
CA GLY A 90 -18.35 1.58 9.78
C GLY A 90 -17.97 3.01 10.21
N PRO A 91 -17.15 3.12 11.28
CA PRO A 91 -16.87 4.40 11.95
C PRO A 91 -15.92 5.33 11.16
N GLU A 92 -15.20 4.82 10.16
CA GLU A 92 -14.33 5.65 9.32
C GLU A 92 -15.11 6.57 8.37
N LEU A 93 -16.41 6.33 8.18
CA LEU A 93 -17.30 7.24 7.46
C LEU A 93 -17.66 8.44 8.34
N ALA A 94 -17.08 9.59 8.07
CA ALA A 94 -17.36 10.82 8.81
C ALA A 94 -18.73 11.37 8.44
N ARG A 95 -19.73 11.08 9.27
CA ARG A 95 -21.13 11.50 9.10
C ARG A 95 -21.36 12.86 9.73
N LEU A 96 -22.19 13.68 9.09
CA LEU A 96 -22.59 15.00 9.58
C LEU A 96 -24.01 15.33 9.14
N LYS A 97 -24.57 16.36 9.75
CA LYS A 97 -25.88 16.91 9.37
C LYS A 97 -25.72 18.32 8.85
N ASP A 98 -26.51 18.65 7.82
CA ASP A 98 -26.60 20.03 7.36
C ASP A 98 -27.52 20.86 8.30
N ARG A 99 -27.67 22.17 8.00
CA ARG A 99 -28.54 23.06 8.79
C ARG A 99 -30.02 22.71 8.74
N HIS A 100 -30.43 21.82 7.84
CA HIS A 100 -31.78 21.31 7.68
C HIS A 100 -31.95 19.90 8.25
N ASP A 101 -30.98 19.45 9.05
CA ASP A 101 -30.95 18.14 9.72
C ASP A 101 -30.92 16.94 8.73
N ARG A 102 -30.44 17.16 7.50
CA ARG A 102 -30.25 16.10 6.51
C ARG A 102 -28.88 15.46 6.70
N ASP A 103 -28.83 14.14 6.55
CA ASP A 103 -27.60 13.37 6.72
C ASP A 103 -26.69 13.44 5.48
N PHE A 104 -25.41 13.67 5.73
CA PHE A 104 -24.32 13.71 4.75
C PHE A 104 -23.09 12.98 5.31
N CYS A 105 -22.11 12.72 4.43
CA CYS A 105 -20.77 12.32 4.86
C CYS A 105 -19.69 13.07 4.09
N LEU A 106 -18.50 13.14 4.67
CA LEU A 106 -17.29 13.49 3.92
C LEU A 106 -16.86 12.27 3.11
N GLY A 107 -16.72 12.43 1.79
CA GLY A 107 -16.46 11.32 0.88
C GLY A 107 -15.12 10.63 1.10
N PRO A 108 -15.10 9.36 1.57
CA PRO A 108 -13.88 8.56 1.63
C PRO A 108 -13.52 7.96 0.27
N THR A 109 -14.49 7.89 -0.62
CA THR A 109 -14.46 7.38 -2.00
C THR A 109 -15.71 7.87 -2.75
N HIS A 110 -15.86 7.60 -4.06
CA HIS A 110 -16.93 8.19 -4.88
C HIS A 110 -17.69 7.18 -5.75
N GLU A 111 -17.71 5.89 -5.42
CA GLU A 111 -18.45 4.87 -6.19
C GLU A 111 -19.93 5.24 -6.33
N GLU A 112 -20.57 5.64 -5.25
CA GLU A 112 -21.98 6.04 -5.23
C GLU A 112 -22.23 7.27 -6.09
N ILE A 113 -21.39 8.29 -5.96
CA ILE A 113 -21.55 9.57 -6.66
C ILE A 113 -21.37 9.42 -8.17
N ILE A 114 -20.34 8.67 -8.58
CA ILE A 114 -20.10 8.46 -10.02
C ILE A 114 -21.14 7.53 -10.62
N THR A 115 -21.68 6.57 -9.86
CA THR A 115 -22.77 5.71 -10.33
C THR A 115 -24.05 6.51 -10.51
N ASP A 116 -24.35 7.46 -9.60
CA ASP A 116 -25.46 8.39 -9.76
C ASP A 116 -25.29 9.27 -11.00
N LEU A 117 -24.11 9.82 -11.22
CA LEU A 117 -23.79 10.58 -12.43
C LEU A 117 -24.00 9.71 -13.68
N ALA A 118 -23.45 8.51 -13.70
CA ALA A 118 -23.51 7.59 -14.84
C ALA A 118 -24.96 7.18 -15.15
N ARG A 119 -25.77 6.82 -14.14
CA ARG A 119 -27.19 6.44 -14.36
C ARG A 119 -28.04 7.58 -14.93
N ASN A 120 -27.62 8.83 -14.68
CA ASN A 120 -28.34 10.00 -15.19
C ASN A 120 -27.86 10.42 -16.59
N GLU A 121 -26.59 10.25 -16.93
CA GLU A 121 -25.98 10.75 -18.16
C GLU A 121 -25.83 9.68 -19.25
N ILE A 122 -25.61 8.39 -18.88
CA ILE A 122 -25.40 7.30 -19.82
C ILE A 122 -26.73 6.56 -20.04
N LYS A 123 -27.28 6.64 -21.25
CA LYS A 123 -28.62 6.08 -21.58
C LYS A 123 -28.56 4.95 -22.59
N SER A 124 -27.49 4.84 -23.36
CA SER A 124 -27.37 3.90 -24.46
C SER A 124 -26.04 3.16 -24.43
N TYR A 125 -26.07 1.89 -24.80
CA TYR A 125 -24.85 1.08 -24.95
C TYR A 125 -23.81 1.70 -25.90
N LYS A 126 -24.24 2.57 -26.83
CA LYS A 126 -23.32 3.28 -27.75
C LYS A 126 -22.43 4.31 -27.08
N GLN A 127 -22.71 4.66 -25.81
CA GLN A 127 -21.90 5.56 -25.01
C GLN A 127 -20.82 4.78 -24.20
N LEU A 128 -20.86 3.45 -24.23
CA LEU A 128 -19.93 2.56 -23.52
C LEU A 128 -18.88 1.97 -24.47
N PRO A 129 -17.66 1.64 -23.99
CA PRO A 129 -17.18 1.90 -22.64
C PRO A 129 -16.85 3.38 -22.42
N ILE A 130 -16.97 3.84 -21.19
CA ILE A 130 -16.55 5.19 -20.79
C ILE A 130 -15.86 5.15 -19.42
N THR A 131 -14.83 5.96 -19.26
CA THR A 131 -14.07 6.07 -18.00
C THR A 131 -14.01 7.54 -17.57
N TYR A 132 -14.40 7.80 -16.33
CA TYR A 132 -14.24 9.10 -15.68
C TYR A 132 -13.18 9.01 -14.59
N TYR A 133 -12.41 10.09 -14.36
CA TYR A 133 -11.50 10.18 -13.24
C TYR A 133 -11.49 11.57 -12.62
N GLN A 134 -11.06 11.67 -11.38
CA GLN A 134 -10.81 12.94 -10.70
C GLN A 134 -9.55 12.86 -9.86
N ILE A 135 -8.99 14.02 -9.49
CA ILE A 135 -7.97 14.16 -8.47
C ILE A 135 -8.53 15.10 -7.40
N GLN A 136 -8.82 14.55 -6.21
CA GLN A 136 -9.57 15.27 -5.20
C GLN A 136 -9.20 14.81 -3.79
N SER A 137 -9.44 15.67 -2.79
CA SER A 137 -9.35 15.34 -1.38
C SER A 137 -10.39 14.29 -0.99
N LYS A 138 -9.96 13.31 -0.20
CA LYS A 138 -10.78 12.29 0.45
C LYS A 138 -10.62 12.44 1.97
N PHE A 139 -11.65 12.03 2.70
CA PHE A 139 -11.61 12.01 4.15
C PHE A 139 -12.03 10.63 4.67
N ARG A 140 -11.15 10.03 5.49
CA ARG A 140 -11.44 8.81 6.26
C ARG A 140 -11.16 9.08 7.71
N ASP A 141 -12.12 8.84 8.59
CA ASP A 141 -11.97 9.08 10.03
C ASP A 141 -11.13 7.98 10.68
N GLU A 142 -9.89 7.87 10.21
CA GLU A 142 -8.91 6.88 10.66
C GLU A 142 -8.70 6.97 12.17
N ILE A 143 -8.89 5.86 12.86
CA ILE A 143 -8.79 5.79 14.34
C ILE A 143 -7.35 6.01 14.84
N ARG A 144 -6.35 5.62 14.06
CA ARG A 144 -4.92 5.73 14.40
C ARG A 144 -4.11 6.30 13.24
N PRO A 145 -4.28 7.58 12.91
CA PRO A 145 -3.46 8.21 11.88
C PRO A 145 -2.01 8.22 12.32
N ARG A 146 -1.12 7.78 11.44
CA ARG A 146 0.31 7.63 11.73
C ARG A 146 1.15 7.83 10.47
N PHE A 147 2.46 7.97 10.62
CA PHE A 147 3.41 8.06 9.51
C PHE A 147 3.16 9.26 8.58
N GLY A 148 2.74 10.40 9.14
CA GLY A 148 2.52 11.63 8.38
C GLY A 148 1.38 11.49 7.37
N VAL A 149 1.67 11.80 6.09
CA VAL A 149 0.69 11.70 4.99
C VAL A 149 0.54 10.28 4.45
N MET A 150 1.30 9.32 4.97
CA MET A 150 1.19 7.91 4.58
C MET A 150 -0.17 7.32 4.99
N ARG A 151 -0.60 7.59 6.24
CA ARG A 151 -1.89 7.17 6.79
C ARG A 151 -2.56 8.34 7.50
N SER A 152 -2.96 9.32 6.71
CA SER A 152 -3.64 10.55 7.14
C SER A 152 -5.16 10.40 7.04
N ARG A 153 -5.89 11.26 7.75
CA ARG A 153 -7.36 11.31 7.68
C ARG A 153 -7.86 12.04 6.43
N GLU A 154 -7.15 13.10 6.03
CA GLU A 154 -7.40 13.80 4.77
C GLU A 154 -6.21 13.62 3.83
N PHE A 155 -6.49 13.28 2.57
CA PHE A 155 -5.46 12.96 1.57
C PHE A 155 -5.97 13.21 0.15
N ILE A 156 -5.04 13.42 -0.78
CA ILE A 156 -5.37 13.59 -2.20
C ILE A 156 -5.30 12.23 -2.89
N MET A 157 -6.35 11.88 -3.60
CA MET A 157 -6.47 10.64 -4.38
C MET A 157 -6.84 10.96 -5.82
N LYS A 158 -6.22 10.26 -6.78
CA LYS A 158 -6.79 10.06 -8.09
C LYS A 158 -7.69 8.83 -8.01
N ASP A 159 -8.95 9.00 -8.28
CA ASP A 159 -9.91 7.92 -8.40
C ASP A 159 -10.57 7.95 -9.78
N ALA A 160 -10.57 6.79 -10.46
CA ALA A 160 -11.19 6.60 -11.75
C ALA A 160 -12.22 5.48 -11.70
N TYR A 161 -13.22 5.58 -12.55
CA TYR A 161 -14.36 4.66 -12.61
C TYR A 161 -14.70 4.40 -14.06
N SER A 162 -14.84 3.14 -14.44
CA SER A 162 -15.20 2.76 -15.79
C SER A 162 -16.56 2.06 -15.82
N PHE A 163 -17.29 2.26 -16.91
CA PHE A 163 -18.61 1.69 -17.14
C PHE A 163 -18.62 0.93 -18.46
N HIS A 164 -19.19 -0.27 -18.44
CA HIS A 164 -19.13 -1.25 -19.52
C HIS A 164 -20.46 -1.95 -19.71
N LEU A 165 -20.68 -2.49 -20.90
CA LEU A 165 -21.85 -3.31 -21.19
C LEU A 165 -21.70 -4.71 -20.58
N ASP A 166 -20.47 -5.23 -20.53
CA ASP A 166 -20.15 -6.60 -20.10
C ASP A 166 -18.77 -6.70 -19.46
N HIS A 167 -18.44 -7.89 -19.00
CA HIS A 167 -17.17 -8.20 -18.34
C HIS A 167 -15.97 -8.17 -19.31
N ASP A 168 -16.15 -8.58 -20.56
CA ASP A 168 -15.05 -8.62 -21.54
C ASP A 168 -14.55 -7.21 -21.83
N SER A 169 -15.47 -6.25 -21.98
CA SER A 169 -15.15 -4.83 -22.12
C SER A 169 -14.48 -4.26 -20.86
N LEU A 170 -14.92 -4.68 -19.66
CA LEU A 170 -14.26 -4.31 -18.40
C LEU A 170 -12.83 -4.82 -18.34
N GLN A 171 -12.58 -6.08 -18.75
CA GLN A 171 -11.25 -6.69 -18.73
C GLN A 171 -10.25 -5.88 -19.58
N VAL A 172 -10.64 -5.46 -20.78
CA VAL A 172 -9.79 -4.63 -21.66
C VAL A 172 -9.38 -3.32 -20.98
N THR A 173 -10.35 -2.63 -20.35
CA THR A 173 -10.05 -1.39 -19.62
C THR A 173 -9.22 -1.64 -18.36
N TYR A 174 -9.45 -2.73 -17.67
CA TYR A 174 -8.66 -3.13 -16.49
C TYR A 174 -7.18 -3.33 -16.84
N GLU A 175 -6.89 -4.02 -17.94
CA GLU A 175 -5.53 -4.22 -18.46
C GLU A 175 -4.88 -2.90 -18.87
N ALA A 176 -5.63 -2.02 -19.54
CA ALA A 176 -5.15 -0.69 -19.90
C ALA A 176 -4.81 0.15 -18.66
N MET A 177 -5.63 0.09 -17.61
CA MET A 177 -5.36 0.76 -16.33
C MET A 177 -4.17 0.15 -15.58
N TYR A 178 -4.01 -1.18 -15.60
CA TYR A 178 -2.83 -1.85 -15.06
C TYR A 178 -1.54 -1.32 -15.73
N GLN A 179 -1.54 -1.22 -17.07
CA GLN A 179 -0.40 -0.68 -17.81
C GLN A 179 -0.18 0.80 -17.53
N ALA A 180 -1.25 1.61 -17.44
CA ALA A 180 -1.15 3.03 -17.12
C ALA A 180 -0.53 3.25 -15.73
N TYR A 181 -0.90 2.46 -14.72
CA TYR A 181 -0.30 2.53 -13.38
C TYR A 181 1.17 2.12 -13.40
N THR A 182 1.49 1.06 -14.14
CA THR A 182 2.88 0.63 -14.36
C THR A 182 3.70 1.78 -14.96
N ASN A 183 3.18 2.47 -15.96
CA ASN A 183 3.83 3.62 -16.58
C ASN A 183 3.98 4.79 -15.60
N ILE A 184 2.93 5.12 -14.83
CA ILE A 184 2.97 6.19 -13.80
C ILE A 184 4.12 5.96 -12.84
N PHE A 185 4.19 4.78 -12.21
CA PHE A 185 5.21 4.52 -11.19
C PHE A 185 6.62 4.40 -11.76
N ASN A 186 6.77 3.92 -12.99
CA ASN A 186 8.04 3.94 -13.72
C ASN A 186 8.49 5.38 -14.04
N HIS A 187 7.60 6.24 -14.54
CA HIS A 187 7.91 7.66 -14.80
C HIS A 187 8.23 8.44 -13.53
N LEU A 188 7.66 8.02 -12.39
CA LEU A 188 8.00 8.56 -11.08
C LEU A 188 9.35 8.03 -10.54
N GLY A 189 9.97 7.06 -11.22
CA GLY A 189 11.25 6.46 -10.83
C GLY A 189 11.16 5.58 -9.58
N LEU A 190 10.01 4.95 -9.32
CA LEU A 190 9.76 4.14 -8.14
C LEU A 190 9.98 2.64 -8.43
N LYS A 191 10.58 1.94 -7.48
CA LYS A 191 10.63 0.47 -7.48
C LYS A 191 9.36 -0.05 -6.83
N PHE A 192 8.54 -0.78 -7.58
CA PHE A 192 7.24 -1.26 -7.12
C PHE A 192 6.97 -2.68 -7.58
N ARG A 193 5.92 -3.28 -6.99
CA ARG A 193 5.31 -4.54 -7.43
C ARG A 193 3.80 -4.35 -7.52
N ALA A 194 3.21 -4.83 -8.62
CA ALA A 194 1.79 -5.05 -8.69
C ALA A 194 1.49 -6.45 -8.14
N VAL A 195 0.58 -6.55 -7.19
CA VAL A 195 0.28 -7.80 -6.48
C VAL A 195 -1.21 -8.10 -6.54
N ILE A 196 -1.55 -9.38 -6.65
CA ILE A 196 -2.93 -9.85 -6.51
C ILE A 196 -3.38 -9.59 -5.08
N ALA A 197 -4.55 -8.96 -4.91
CA ALA A 197 -5.06 -8.54 -3.63
C ALA A 197 -6.50 -9.00 -3.36
N ASP A 198 -6.94 -8.88 -2.12
CA ASP A 198 -8.34 -9.00 -1.75
C ASP A 198 -9.06 -7.67 -2.00
N SER A 199 -10.30 -7.72 -2.51
CA SER A 199 -11.06 -6.51 -2.84
C SER A 199 -11.71 -5.83 -1.64
N GLY A 200 -11.69 -6.45 -0.47
CA GLY A 200 -12.17 -5.90 0.80
C GLY A 200 -13.62 -5.35 0.74
N SER A 201 -13.87 -4.25 1.44
CA SER A 201 -15.18 -3.59 1.52
C SER A 201 -15.63 -2.96 0.20
N ILE A 202 -14.71 -2.62 -0.70
CA ILE A 202 -15.02 -2.11 -2.05
C ILE A 202 -15.72 -3.19 -2.85
N GLY A 203 -15.22 -4.44 -2.75
CA GLY A 203 -15.78 -5.62 -3.41
C GLY A 203 -15.32 -5.78 -4.85
N GLY A 204 -15.80 -6.83 -5.49
CA GLY A 204 -15.39 -7.24 -6.83
C GLY A 204 -14.64 -8.57 -6.83
N ALA A 205 -14.46 -9.17 -8.01
CA ALA A 205 -13.89 -10.51 -8.14
C ALA A 205 -12.36 -10.51 -8.23
N VAL A 206 -11.77 -9.46 -8.81
CA VAL A 206 -10.34 -9.36 -9.08
C VAL A 206 -9.86 -7.98 -8.70
N SER A 207 -8.72 -7.91 -8.02
CA SER A 207 -8.03 -6.65 -7.75
C SER A 207 -6.51 -6.81 -7.75
N HIS A 208 -5.80 -5.72 -8.07
CA HIS A 208 -4.36 -5.62 -7.94
C HIS A 208 -3.98 -4.36 -7.19
N GLU A 209 -3.12 -4.51 -6.19
CA GLU A 209 -2.47 -3.42 -5.49
C GLU A 209 -1.09 -3.14 -6.11
N PHE A 210 -0.70 -1.87 -6.13
CA PHE A 210 0.64 -1.44 -6.51
C PHE A 210 1.38 -0.98 -5.26
N HIS A 211 2.42 -1.70 -4.89
CA HIS A 211 3.22 -1.46 -3.70
C HIS A 211 4.60 -0.92 -4.05
N VAL A 212 4.94 0.25 -3.52
CA VAL A 212 6.32 0.74 -3.52
C VAL A 212 7.09 -0.03 -2.45
N LEU A 213 8.21 -0.63 -2.83
CA LEU A 213 9.03 -1.45 -1.94
C LEU A 213 9.79 -0.55 -0.96
N ALA A 214 9.53 -0.71 0.33
CA ALA A 214 10.20 0.02 1.41
C ALA A 214 10.08 -0.76 2.72
N ASP A 215 11.14 -0.77 3.54
CA ASP A 215 11.16 -1.49 4.83
C ASP A 215 10.12 -0.95 5.83
N SER A 216 9.76 0.32 5.71
CA SER A 216 8.70 0.97 6.49
C SER A 216 7.27 0.67 6.00
N GLY A 217 7.12 -0.15 4.94
CA GLY A 217 5.81 -0.54 4.41
C GLY A 217 4.96 -1.25 5.45
N GLU A 218 3.65 -0.95 5.48
CA GLU A 218 2.71 -1.59 6.40
C GLU A 218 2.32 -2.99 5.94
N ASP A 219 2.27 -3.22 4.62
CA ASP A 219 1.80 -4.47 4.04
C ASP A 219 2.97 -5.41 3.75
N ALA A 220 2.74 -6.69 4.01
CA ALA A 220 3.63 -7.75 3.57
C ALA A 220 3.16 -8.29 2.22
N ILE A 221 4.07 -8.35 1.27
CA ILE A 221 3.81 -8.90 -0.06
C ILE A 221 4.70 -10.11 -0.32
N ALA A 222 4.14 -11.10 -1.00
CA ALA A 222 4.80 -12.33 -1.38
C ALA A 222 5.01 -12.33 -2.90
N PHE A 223 6.21 -12.59 -3.38
CA PHE A 223 6.49 -12.70 -4.81
C PHE A 223 7.48 -13.82 -5.11
N SER A 224 7.41 -14.35 -6.33
CA SER A 224 8.31 -15.41 -6.77
C SER A 224 9.72 -14.88 -7.06
N THR A 225 10.73 -15.73 -6.78
CA THR A 225 12.12 -15.45 -7.20
C THR A 225 12.34 -15.57 -8.70
N ASP A 226 11.52 -16.38 -9.39
CA ASP A 226 11.80 -16.82 -10.76
C ASP A 226 10.63 -16.56 -11.74
N SER A 227 9.59 -15.81 -11.30
CA SER A 227 8.45 -15.44 -12.15
C SER A 227 7.86 -14.09 -11.75
N GLU A 228 6.85 -13.66 -12.51
CA GLU A 228 6.08 -12.43 -12.22
C GLU A 228 4.99 -12.62 -11.15
N TYR A 229 4.84 -13.83 -10.57
CA TYR A 229 3.85 -14.05 -9.51
C TYR A 229 4.13 -13.13 -8.33
N ALA A 230 3.11 -12.36 -7.95
CA ALA A 230 3.12 -11.54 -6.74
C ALA A 230 1.71 -11.40 -6.18
N ALA A 231 1.59 -11.47 -4.85
CA ALA A 231 0.32 -11.34 -4.14
C ALA A 231 0.54 -10.68 -2.77
N ASN A 232 -0.47 -9.98 -2.26
CA ASN A 232 -0.54 -9.65 -0.84
C ASN A 232 -0.54 -10.97 -0.04
N VAL A 233 0.18 -11.02 1.09
CA VAL A 233 0.28 -12.26 1.90
C VAL A 233 -1.09 -12.80 2.35
N GLU A 234 -2.09 -11.93 2.48
CA GLU A 234 -3.46 -12.29 2.80
C GLU A 234 -4.13 -13.10 1.67
N LYS A 235 -3.67 -12.93 0.44
CA LYS A 235 -4.18 -13.59 -0.76
C LYS A 235 -3.25 -14.67 -1.30
N ALA A 236 -1.96 -14.58 -0.99
CA ALA A 236 -0.95 -15.51 -1.51
C ALA A 236 -1.26 -16.96 -1.15
N GLU A 237 -1.35 -17.83 -2.15
CA GLU A 237 -1.68 -19.23 -1.94
C GLU A 237 -0.49 -20.00 -1.36
N ALA A 238 -0.73 -20.75 -0.29
CA ALA A 238 0.18 -21.78 0.21
C ALA A 238 -0.15 -23.11 -0.47
N VAL A 239 0.69 -23.51 -1.44
CA VAL A 239 0.45 -24.70 -2.25
C VAL A 239 0.54 -25.98 -1.42
N MET A 240 -0.11 -27.04 -1.90
CA MET A 240 0.01 -28.38 -1.30
C MET A 240 1.48 -28.80 -1.31
N PRO A 241 2.06 -29.19 -0.17
CA PRO A 241 3.44 -29.65 -0.14
C PRO A 241 3.60 -30.93 -0.96
N VAL A 242 4.72 -31.01 -1.68
CA VAL A 242 5.05 -32.19 -2.51
C VAL A 242 5.82 -33.17 -1.66
N GLY A 243 5.41 -34.45 -1.70
CA GLY A 243 6.09 -35.53 -0.99
C GLY A 243 5.13 -36.56 -0.40
N SER A 244 5.70 -37.54 0.28
CA SER A 244 4.96 -38.53 1.07
C SER A 244 5.23 -38.31 2.55
N ARG A 245 4.22 -38.62 3.38
CA ARG A 245 4.40 -38.61 4.84
C ARG A 245 5.50 -39.59 5.24
N ALA A 246 6.37 -39.15 6.17
CA ALA A 246 7.36 -40.06 6.77
C ALA A 246 6.66 -41.15 7.57
N SER A 247 7.28 -42.34 7.64
CA SER A 247 6.78 -43.45 8.46
C SER A 247 6.85 -43.09 9.95
N ALA A 248 5.86 -43.52 10.73
CA ALA A 248 5.86 -43.38 12.19
C ALA A 248 7.07 -44.08 12.81
N THR A 249 7.82 -43.39 13.61
CA THR A 249 9.01 -43.88 14.33
C THR A 249 8.84 -43.87 15.84
N GLU A 250 7.95 -43.01 16.37
CA GLU A 250 7.69 -42.82 17.80
C GLU A 250 6.36 -43.48 18.22
N ALA A 251 6.30 -43.99 19.44
CA ALA A 251 5.05 -44.43 20.03
C ALA A 251 4.23 -43.22 20.53
N LEU A 252 2.90 -43.33 20.48
CA LEU A 252 2.01 -42.36 21.09
C LEU A 252 2.24 -42.31 22.61
N THR A 253 2.58 -41.16 23.13
CA THR A 253 2.85 -40.96 24.56
C THR A 253 2.12 -39.71 25.09
N LEU A 254 1.42 -39.85 26.22
CA LEU A 254 0.84 -38.73 26.95
C LEU A 254 1.90 -38.15 27.89
N ILE A 255 2.16 -36.85 27.77
CA ILE A 255 3.17 -36.13 28.55
C ILE A 255 2.55 -34.96 29.32
N ASP A 256 3.08 -34.73 30.54
CA ASP A 256 2.69 -33.57 31.33
C ASP A 256 3.48 -32.33 30.86
N THR A 257 2.76 -31.25 30.57
CA THR A 257 3.30 -29.98 30.11
C THR A 257 2.69 -28.85 30.95
N PRO A 258 2.96 -28.80 32.25
CA PRO A 258 2.33 -27.87 33.16
C PRO A 258 2.71 -26.42 32.81
N ASN A 259 1.71 -25.53 32.78
CA ASN A 259 1.86 -24.10 32.47
C ASN A 259 2.43 -23.81 31.07
N GLN A 260 2.31 -24.74 30.13
CA GLN A 260 2.66 -24.49 28.72
C GLN A 260 1.37 -24.29 27.91
N HIS A 261 1.17 -23.07 27.38
CA HIS A 261 -0.08 -22.67 26.71
C HIS A 261 0.11 -22.23 25.26
N SER A 262 1.34 -21.89 24.87
CA SER A 262 1.69 -21.51 23.50
C SER A 262 2.58 -22.55 22.83
N ILE A 263 2.61 -22.56 21.50
CA ILE A 263 3.53 -23.41 20.73
C ILE A 263 4.99 -23.17 21.14
N GLU A 264 5.38 -21.91 21.37
CA GLU A 264 6.73 -21.54 21.75
C GLU A 264 7.10 -22.13 23.12
N GLU A 265 6.21 -22.06 24.10
CA GLU A 265 6.42 -22.65 25.43
C GLU A 265 6.50 -24.18 25.37
N VAL A 266 5.58 -24.82 24.64
CA VAL A 266 5.59 -26.29 24.47
C VAL A 266 6.88 -26.75 23.77
N CYS A 267 7.27 -26.10 22.68
CA CYS A 267 8.51 -26.41 21.96
C CYS A 267 9.76 -26.22 22.83
N GLY A 268 9.80 -25.13 23.59
CA GLY A 268 10.90 -24.88 24.53
C GLY A 268 10.99 -25.92 25.64
N PHE A 269 9.83 -26.31 26.23
CA PHE A 269 9.75 -27.32 27.28
C PHE A 269 10.17 -28.73 26.81
N LEU A 270 9.74 -29.11 25.58
CA LEU A 270 10.04 -30.42 25.01
C LEU A 270 11.33 -30.46 24.21
N ASN A 271 11.96 -29.31 23.99
CA ASN A 271 13.18 -29.13 23.15
C ASN A 271 12.97 -29.68 21.71
N ILE A 272 11.85 -29.32 21.08
CA ILE A 272 11.50 -29.71 19.71
C ILE A 272 11.26 -28.46 18.85
N PRO A 273 11.42 -28.55 17.51
CA PRO A 273 11.10 -27.45 16.63
C PRO A 273 9.57 -27.28 16.48
N ALA A 274 9.12 -26.05 16.24
CA ALA A 274 7.71 -25.76 16.04
C ALA A 274 7.09 -26.51 14.83
N THR A 275 7.91 -26.92 13.87
CA THR A 275 7.50 -27.76 12.73
C THR A 275 6.99 -29.15 13.12
N GLN A 276 7.35 -29.63 14.34
CA GLN A 276 6.84 -30.88 14.91
C GLN A 276 5.59 -30.71 15.76
N CYS A 277 5.16 -29.48 16.03
CA CYS A 277 3.92 -29.22 16.77
C CYS A 277 2.76 -29.03 15.82
N LEU A 278 1.58 -29.53 16.22
CA LEU A 278 0.31 -29.25 15.56
C LEU A 278 -0.53 -28.35 16.48
N LYS A 279 -0.94 -27.22 15.95
CA LYS A 279 -1.76 -26.21 16.59
C LYS A 279 -3.22 -26.43 16.23
N THR A 280 -4.10 -26.43 17.24
CA THR A 280 -5.54 -26.53 17.05
C THR A 280 -6.21 -25.24 17.53
N LEU A 281 -6.90 -24.54 16.63
CA LEU A 281 -7.64 -23.31 16.90
C LEU A 281 -9.13 -23.60 16.79
N ILE A 282 -9.93 -23.16 17.77
CA ILE A 282 -11.38 -23.31 17.72
C ILE A 282 -12.01 -21.99 17.31
N VAL A 283 -12.76 -22.01 16.23
CA VAL A 283 -13.47 -20.84 15.69
C VAL A 283 -14.98 -21.12 15.63
N ARG A 284 -15.77 -20.05 15.59
CA ARG A 284 -17.20 -20.17 15.36
C ARG A 284 -17.46 -20.51 13.89
N GLY A 285 -18.31 -21.48 13.70
CA GLY A 285 -18.87 -21.82 12.39
C GLY A 285 -20.19 -21.11 12.14
N GLU A 286 -20.81 -21.44 11.03
CA GLU A 286 -22.19 -21.04 10.72
C GLU A 286 -23.17 -21.75 11.68
N GLU A 287 -24.37 -21.17 11.87
CA GLU A 287 -25.45 -21.73 12.68
C GLU A 287 -25.04 -22.09 14.14
N ASP A 288 -24.24 -21.23 14.78
CA ASP A 288 -23.71 -21.41 16.14
C ASP A 288 -22.90 -22.71 16.37
N THR A 289 -22.34 -23.29 15.32
CA THR A 289 -21.44 -24.45 15.40
C THR A 289 -20.01 -24.04 15.78
N LEU A 290 -19.18 -25.03 16.13
CA LEU A 290 -17.74 -24.84 16.33
C LEU A 290 -16.94 -25.64 15.29
N VAL A 291 -15.81 -25.07 14.85
CA VAL A 291 -14.90 -25.68 13.89
C VAL A 291 -13.48 -25.64 14.44
N ALA A 292 -12.77 -26.76 14.35
CA ALA A 292 -11.36 -26.85 14.69
C ALA A 292 -10.50 -26.66 13.45
N LEU A 293 -9.62 -25.66 13.48
CA LEU A 293 -8.63 -25.40 12.43
C LEU A 293 -7.28 -25.95 12.86
N LEU A 294 -6.70 -26.82 12.05
CA LEU A 294 -5.40 -27.44 12.32
C LEU A 294 -4.30 -26.78 11.48
N LEU A 295 -3.26 -26.29 12.13
CA LEU A 295 -2.09 -25.70 11.50
C LEU A 295 -0.80 -26.31 12.07
N ARG A 296 0.27 -26.36 11.28
CA ARG A 296 1.60 -26.66 11.78
C ARG A 296 2.05 -25.56 12.73
N GLY A 297 2.78 -25.87 13.78
CA GLY A 297 3.07 -24.95 14.88
C GLY A 297 3.79 -23.67 14.47
N ASP A 298 4.64 -23.72 13.47
CA ASP A 298 5.36 -22.58 12.91
C ASP A 298 4.54 -21.71 11.95
N HIS A 299 3.31 -22.09 11.61
CA HIS A 299 2.44 -21.36 10.70
C HIS A 299 1.40 -20.51 11.42
N ASN A 300 1.05 -19.36 10.84
CA ASN A 300 -0.01 -18.49 11.31
C ASN A 300 -1.26 -18.64 10.45
N LEU A 301 -2.43 -18.58 11.11
CA LEU A 301 -3.71 -18.58 10.44
C LEU A 301 -3.85 -17.34 9.55
N ASN A 302 -4.38 -17.55 8.35
CA ASN A 302 -4.85 -16.48 7.47
C ASN A 302 -6.37 -16.39 7.61
N GLU A 303 -6.84 -15.38 8.34
CA GLU A 303 -8.26 -15.20 8.64
C GLU A 303 -9.09 -14.95 7.38
N ILE A 304 -8.52 -14.23 6.39
CA ILE A 304 -9.20 -13.92 5.12
C ILE A 304 -9.40 -15.17 4.27
N LYS A 305 -8.48 -16.13 4.32
CA LYS A 305 -8.67 -17.44 3.68
C LYS A 305 -9.67 -18.28 4.44
N ALA A 306 -9.58 -18.29 5.77
CA ALA A 306 -10.45 -19.11 6.62
C ALA A 306 -11.93 -18.77 6.43
N ILE A 307 -12.32 -17.49 6.41
CA ILE A 307 -13.73 -17.07 6.24
C ILE A 307 -14.32 -17.40 4.85
N LYS A 308 -13.50 -17.81 3.88
CA LYS A 308 -13.94 -18.23 2.55
C LYS A 308 -14.27 -19.73 2.48
N ILE A 309 -14.07 -20.45 3.58
CA ILE A 309 -14.32 -21.88 3.66
C ILE A 309 -15.73 -22.14 4.18
N ASP A 310 -16.49 -22.94 3.48
CA ASP A 310 -17.87 -23.28 3.86
C ASP A 310 -17.97 -23.83 5.28
N GLY A 311 -18.86 -23.23 6.06
CA GLY A 311 -19.12 -23.60 7.45
C GLY A 311 -18.31 -22.82 8.48
N ILE A 312 -17.53 -21.82 8.08
CA ILE A 312 -16.84 -20.87 8.97
C ILE A 312 -17.60 -19.54 8.99
N ALA A 313 -17.86 -19.00 10.17
CA ALA A 313 -18.56 -17.72 10.33
C ALA A 313 -17.74 -16.54 9.78
N SER A 314 -18.41 -15.59 9.14
CA SER A 314 -17.81 -14.34 8.68
C SER A 314 -18.51 -13.15 9.36
N PRO A 315 -17.79 -12.27 10.05
CA PRO A 315 -16.33 -12.25 10.26
C PRO A 315 -15.83 -13.42 11.14
N LEU A 316 -14.54 -13.76 11.02
CA LEU A 316 -13.95 -14.82 11.84
C LEU A 316 -14.03 -14.46 13.32
N GLN A 317 -14.47 -15.40 14.12
CA GLN A 317 -14.54 -15.28 15.58
C GLN A 317 -13.95 -16.52 16.23
N PHE A 318 -12.99 -16.33 17.12
CA PHE A 318 -12.49 -17.41 17.95
C PHE A 318 -13.53 -17.77 19.02
N ALA A 319 -13.63 -19.07 19.32
CA ALA A 319 -14.50 -19.51 20.40
C ALA A 319 -14.01 -18.99 21.76
N GLY A 320 -14.93 -18.65 22.63
CA GLY A 320 -14.63 -18.22 24.00
C GLY A 320 -14.17 -19.40 24.88
N ASP A 321 -13.49 -19.10 25.99
CA ASP A 321 -12.92 -20.12 26.89
C ASP A 321 -13.94 -21.16 27.39
N GLU A 322 -15.18 -20.75 27.68
CA GLU A 322 -16.25 -21.66 28.09
C GLU A 322 -16.73 -22.57 26.95
N GLU A 323 -16.83 -22.02 25.73
CA GLU A 323 -17.19 -22.79 24.55
C GLU A 323 -16.12 -23.86 24.25
N VAL A 324 -14.83 -23.45 24.29
CA VAL A 324 -13.68 -24.35 24.14
C VAL A 324 -13.70 -25.43 25.20
N LYS A 325 -13.90 -25.09 26.48
CA LYS A 325 -13.97 -26.05 27.58
C LYS A 325 -15.09 -27.05 27.41
N ASN A 326 -16.26 -26.62 26.96
CA ASN A 326 -17.38 -27.50 26.72
C ASN A 326 -17.17 -28.45 25.54
N ALA A 327 -16.52 -27.98 24.47
CA ALA A 327 -16.27 -28.77 23.25
C ALA A 327 -15.06 -29.68 23.37
N CYS A 328 -14.01 -29.26 24.08
CA CYS A 328 -12.69 -29.91 24.09
C CYS A 328 -12.30 -30.49 25.44
N ASN A 329 -13.11 -30.29 26.53
CA ASN A 329 -12.81 -30.67 27.91
C ASN A 329 -11.51 -30.09 28.51
N CYS A 330 -10.95 -29.04 27.92
CA CYS A 330 -9.74 -28.36 28.38
C CYS A 330 -9.80 -26.87 28.08
N LYS A 331 -8.86 -26.11 28.64
CA LYS A 331 -8.64 -24.71 28.30
C LYS A 331 -7.81 -24.57 27.02
N PRO A 332 -7.84 -23.39 26.36
CA PRO A 332 -6.88 -23.07 25.30
C PRO A 332 -5.43 -23.34 25.75
N GLY A 333 -4.62 -23.89 24.83
CA GLY A 333 -3.24 -24.30 25.10
C GLY A 333 -3.02 -25.82 25.22
N SER A 334 -4.10 -26.60 25.46
CA SER A 334 -4.03 -28.07 25.54
C SER A 334 -4.96 -28.76 24.54
N ILE A 335 -5.46 -28.04 23.54
CA ILE A 335 -6.42 -28.54 22.55
C ILE A 335 -5.67 -29.33 21.47
N GLY A 336 -6.18 -30.52 21.15
CA GLY A 336 -5.67 -31.35 20.06
C GLY A 336 -6.80 -32.04 19.29
N PRO A 337 -6.52 -32.60 18.10
CA PRO A 337 -7.55 -33.19 17.23
C PRO A 337 -8.05 -34.55 17.70
N ILE A 338 -7.31 -35.27 18.56
CA ILE A 338 -7.67 -36.62 18.98
C ILE A 338 -8.93 -36.59 19.86
N GLY A 339 -9.98 -37.25 19.43
CA GLY A 339 -11.23 -37.37 20.17
C GLY A 339 -12.12 -36.10 20.14
N LEU A 340 -11.84 -35.11 19.30
CA LEU A 340 -12.76 -34.00 19.07
C LEU A 340 -14.00 -34.44 18.29
N ASN A 341 -15.17 -34.01 18.75
CA ASN A 341 -16.46 -34.28 18.12
C ASN A 341 -17.05 -33.00 17.47
N ILE A 342 -16.22 -32.26 16.76
CA ILE A 342 -16.61 -31.07 15.98
C ILE A 342 -15.95 -31.17 14.59
N LYS A 343 -16.43 -30.36 13.63
CA LYS A 343 -15.85 -30.32 12.28
C LYS A 343 -14.36 -29.91 12.36
N ILE A 344 -13.52 -30.68 11.70
CA ILE A 344 -12.07 -30.41 11.61
C ILE A 344 -11.72 -30.01 10.20
N ILE A 345 -11.00 -28.89 10.04
CA ILE A 345 -10.42 -28.44 8.77
C ILE A 345 -8.92 -28.28 8.99
N ALA A 346 -8.13 -28.97 8.17
CA ALA A 346 -6.68 -28.96 8.29
C ALA A 346 -6.02 -28.11 7.20
N ASP A 347 -4.98 -27.39 7.57
CA ASP A 347 -4.09 -26.80 6.58
C ASP A 347 -3.39 -27.88 5.75
N ARG A 348 -3.12 -27.59 4.49
CA ARG A 348 -2.45 -28.50 3.54
C ARG A 348 -1.15 -29.08 4.09
N SER A 349 -0.35 -28.28 4.83
CA SER A 349 0.93 -28.72 5.39
C SER A 349 0.82 -29.74 6.51
N VAL A 350 -0.32 -29.80 7.19
CA VAL A 350 -0.57 -30.73 8.31
C VAL A 350 -0.65 -32.17 7.86
N THR A 351 -1.12 -32.43 6.64
CA THR A 351 -1.33 -33.77 6.10
C THR A 351 -0.07 -34.60 5.97
N LEU A 352 1.09 -33.97 5.86
CA LEU A 352 2.40 -34.61 5.75
C LEU A 352 3.14 -34.75 7.10
N MET A 353 2.57 -34.27 8.21
CA MET A 353 3.19 -34.41 9.52
C MET A 353 3.16 -35.86 10.01
N SER A 354 4.26 -36.27 10.66
CA SER A 354 4.40 -37.55 11.35
C SER A 354 5.14 -37.34 12.67
N ASP A 355 4.93 -38.20 13.64
CA ASP A 355 5.50 -38.16 14.98
C ASP A 355 5.36 -36.76 15.63
N PHE A 356 4.19 -36.11 15.43
CA PHE A 356 3.97 -34.73 15.88
C PHE A 356 3.46 -34.66 17.33
N VAL A 357 3.59 -33.48 17.91
CA VAL A 357 3.05 -33.13 19.23
C VAL A 357 1.79 -32.31 19.06
N CYS A 358 0.74 -32.63 19.82
CA CYS A 358 -0.49 -31.82 19.89
C CYS A 358 -1.10 -31.87 21.29
N GLY A 359 -2.02 -30.96 21.59
CA GLY A 359 -2.75 -30.99 22.84
C GLY A 359 -3.50 -32.31 23.06
N ALA A 360 -3.69 -32.70 24.31
CA ALA A 360 -4.35 -33.96 24.68
C ALA A 360 -5.82 -33.79 25.12
N ASN A 361 -6.40 -32.61 24.94
CA ASN A 361 -7.72 -32.23 25.45
C ASN A 361 -7.87 -32.45 26.98
N GLN A 362 -6.75 -32.26 27.67
CA GLN A 362 -6.62 -32.28 29.13
C GLN A 362 -5.68 -31.14 29.54
N ASP A 363 -6.12 -30.35 30.54
CA ASP A 363 -5.34 -29.19 30.99
C ASP A 363 -3.90 -29.59 31.35
N GLY A 364 -2.92 -28.89 30.76
CA GLY A 364 -1.49 -29.09 31.01
C GLY A 364 -0.93 -30.42 30.47
N LYS A 365 -1.56 -31.03 29.46
CA LYS A 365 -1.08 -32.27 28.83
C LYS A 365 -1.05 -32.18 27.32
N HIS A 366 -0.05 -32.88 26.74
CA HIS A 366 0.10 -33.05 25.28
C HIS A 366 0.34 -34.50 24.93
N TYR A 367 0.00 -34.88 23.70
CA TYR A 367 0.44 -36.12 23.09
C TYR A 367 1.71 -35.87 22.28
N GLN A 368 2.67 -36.79 22.39
CA GLN A 368 3.89 -36.84 21.58
C GLN A 368 3.87 -38.13 20.71
N GLY A 369 4.53 -38.08 19.55
CA GLY A 369 4.62 -39.19 18.63
C GLY A 369 3.28 -39.50 17.94
N VAL A 370 2.44 -38.49 17.73
CA VAL A 370 1.13 -38.64 17.08
C VAL A 370 1.31 -38.88 15.57
N ASN A 371 0.55 -39.81 15.05
CA ASN A 371 0.57 -40.13 13.60
C ASN A 371 -0.83 -40.29 13.03
N TRP A 372 -1.03 -39.74 11.84
CA TRP A 372 -2.24 -39.97 11.05
C TRP A 372 -2.40 -41.46 10.71
N GLU A 373 -3.63 -41.94 10.58
CA GLU A 373 -4.04 -43.34 10.31
C GLU A 373 -3.78 -44.32 11.45
N ARG A 374 -2.83 -44.04 12.32
CA ARG A 374 -2.59 -44.87 13.51
C ARG A 374 -3.39 -44.41 14.74
N ASP A 375 -3.34 -43.11 15.03
CA ASP A 375 -3.89 -42.51 16.27
C ASP A 375 -5.19 -41.72 16.02
N LEU A 376 -5.32 -41.18 14.82
CA LEU A 376 -6.50 -40.45 14.36
C LEU A 376 -6.56 -40.50 12.81
N PRO A 377 -7.78 -40.42 12.21
CA PRO A 377 -7.91 -40.40 10.75
C PRO A 377 -7.24 -39.18 10.14
N VAL A 378 -6.83 -39.26 8.88
CA VAL A 378 -6.43 -38.09 8.09
C VAL A 378 -7.67 -37.17 7.96
N PRO A 379 -7.54 -35.87 8.14
CA PRO A 379 -8.68 -34.96 8.00
C PRO A 379 -9.33 -35.02 6.63
N ASP A 380 -10.66 -35.17 6.60
CA ASP A 380 -11.45 -35.20 5.35
C ASP A 380 -11.48 -33.84 4.66
N HIS A 381 -11.41 -32.76 5.44
CA HIS A 381 -11.41 -31.37 4.95
C HIS A 381 -10.01 -30.78 5.04
N VAL A 382 -9.38 -30.57 3.88
CA VAL A 382 -8.06 -29.95 3.75
C VAL A 382 -8.17 -28.68 2.93
N ALA A 383 -7.64 -27.56 3.44
CA ALA A 383 -7.71 -26.26 2.80
C ALA A 383 -6.40 -25.48 2.96
N ASP A 384 -6.25 -24.39 2.22
CA ASP A 384 -5.20 -23.40 2.43
C ASP A 384 -5.65 -22.45 3.55
N LEU A 385 -5.13 -22.64 4.75
CA LEU A 385 -5.50 -21.88 5.96
C LEU A 385 -4.44 -20.92 6.45
N ARG A 386 -3.20 -21.02 5.96
CA ARG A 386 -2.06 -20.34 6.54
C ARG A 386 -1.59 -19.12 5.74
N MET A 387 -0.92 -18.21 6.41
CA MET A 387 -0.04 -17.27 5.74
C MET A 387 1.10 -18.00 5.03
N VAL A 388 1.51 -17.49 3.87
CA VAL A 388 2.75 -17.96 3.22
C VAL A 388 3.96 -17.51 4.03
N VAL A 389 5.05 -18.25 3.93
CA VAL A 389 6.32 -17.93 4.57
C VAL A 389 7.43 -17.85 3.52
N ASP A 390 8.51 -17.15 3.86
CA ASP A 390 9.69 -17.07 2.99
C ASP A 390 10.22 -18.47 2.68
N GLY A 391 10.53 -18.72 1.40
CA GLY A 391 11.00 -20.01 0.92
C GLY A 391 9.89 -21.02 0.55
N ASP A 392 8.60 -20.71 0.73
CA ASP A 392 7.50 -21.54 0.21
C ASP A 392 7.62 -21.69 -1.32
N PRO A 393 7.16 -22.80 -1.89
CA PRO A 393 7.05 -22.93 -3.34
C PRO A 393 6.10 -21.87 -3.91
N SER A 394 6.46 -21.28 -5.05
CA SER A 394 5.57 -20.34 -5.75
C SER A 394 4.35 -21.07 -6.32
N PRO A 395 3.13 -20.49 -6.22
CA PRO A 395 1.90 -21.11 -6.71
C PRO A 395 1.88 -21.40 -8.22
N ASP A 396 2.64 -20.65 -9.01
CA ASP A 396 2.78 -20.88 -10.45
C ASP A 396 3.82 -21.98 -10.81
N GLY A 397 4.39 -22.62 -9.79
CA GLY A 397 5.37 -23.69 -9.94
C GLY A 397 6.78 -23.21 -10.32
N LYS A 398 7.06 -21.91 -10.29
CA LYS A 398 8.36 -21.35 -10.67
C LYS A 398 8.98 -20.61 -9.49
N GLY A 399 10.14 -21.09 -9.03
CA GLY A 399 10.87 -20.49 -7.93
C GLY A 399 10.22 -20.66 -6.56
N ARG A 400 10.61 -19.79 -5.67
CA ARG A 400 10.14 -19.74 -4.27
C ARG A 400 9.60 -18.36 -3.92
N ILE A 401 8.75 -18.31 -2.91
CA ILE A 401 8.22 -17.07 -2.36
C ILE A 401 9.32 -16.34 -1.58
N THR A 402 9.46 -15.07 -1.85
CA THR A 402 10.20 -14.10 -1.03
C THR A 402 9.20 -13.08 -0.50
N LEU A 403 9.35 -12.72 0.79
CA LEU A 403 8.53 -11.71 1.44
C LEU A 403 9.24 -10.34 1.45
N ALA A 404 8.49 -9.29 1.17
CA ALA A 404 8.95 -7.91 1.32
C ALA A 404 7.88 -7.03 1.96
N ARG A 405 8.31 -5.85 2.44
CA ARG A 405 7.38 -4.81 2.87
C ARG A 405 7.08 -3.87 1.73
N GLY A 406 5.82 -3.48 1.63
CA GLY A 406 5.32 -2.56 0.61
C GLY A 406 4.43 -1.47 1.17
N ILE A 407 4.46 -0.34 0.48
CA ILE A 407 3.55 0.79 0.70
C ILE A 407 2.53 0.78 -0.43
N GLU A 408 1.28 0.47 -0.15
CA GLU A 408 0.20 0.52 -1.13
C GLU A 408 0.00 1.96 -1.62
N VAL A 409 0.31 2.21 -2.88
CA VAL A 409 0.17 3.54 -3.51
C VAL A 409 -0.94 3.60 -4.55
N GLY A 410 -1.40 2.45 -5.05
CA GLY A 410 -2.48 2.36 -6.01
C GLY A 410 -3.19 1.02 -5.92
N HIS A 411 -4.47 0.99 -6.28
CA HIS A 411 -5.30 -0.20 -6.29
C HIS A 411 -6.30 -0.14 -7.44
N ILE A 412 -6.46 -1.22 -8.17
CA ILE A 412 -7.39 -1.35 -9.28
C ILE A 412 -8.34 -2.53 -9.04
N PHE A 413 -9.63 -2.36 -9.36
CA PHE A 413 -10.70 -3.30 -9.04
C PHE A 413 -11.61 -3.57 -10.24
N GLN A 414 -12.04 -4.82 -10.38
CA GLN A 414 -13.20 -5.19 -11.18
C GLN A 414 -14.42 -5.28 -10.25
N LEU A 415 -15.23 -4.23 -10.19
CA LEU A 415 -16.39 -4.14 -9.27
C LEU A 415 -17.58 -5.01 -9.71
N GLY A 416 -17.65 -5.36 -11.00
CA GLY A 416 -18.83 -6.01 -11.56
C GLY A 416 -20.06 -5.11 -11.52
N THR A 417 -21.18 -5.64 -11.04
CA THR A 417 -22.46 -4.93 -10.98
C THR A 417 -22.85 -4.48 -9.57
N LYS A 418 -21.97 -4.62 -8.59
CA LYS A 418 -22.28 -4.37 -7.16
C LYS A 418 -22.98 -3.02 -6.91
N TYR A 419 -22.43 -1.94 -7.44
CA TYR A 419 -23.00 -0.58 -7.27
C TYR A 419 -24.09 -0.29 -8.29
N SER A 420 -23.87 -0.61 -9.54
CA SER A 420 -24.81 -0.34 -10.62
C SER A 420 -26.14 -1.10 -10.46
N GLU A 421 -26.11 -2.31 -9.93
CA GLU A 421 -27.33 -3.08 -9.63
C GLU A 421 -28.10 -2.47 -8.46
N ALA A 422 -27.43 -2.19 -7.32
CA ALA A 422 -28.04 -1.55 -6.15
C ALA A 422 -28.69 -0.21 -6.50
N MET A 423 -28.01 0.60 -7.33
CA MET A 423 -28.46 1.93 -7.76
C MET A 423 -29.26 1.93 -9.06
N LYS A 424 -29.56 0.76 -9.63
CA LYS A 424 -30.32 0.58 -10.89
C LYS A 424 -29.71 1.36 -12.06
N ALA A 425 -28.39 1.42 -12.14
CA ALA A 425 -27.66 2.12 -13.19
C ALA A 425 -27.51 1.22 -14.42
N GLY A 426 -28.36 1.41 -15.40
CA GLY A 426 -28.40 0.62 -16.63
C GLY A 426 -28.55 1.47 -17.87
N VAL A 427 -28.29 0.86 -19.02
CA VAL A 427 -28.42 1.44 -20.37
C VAL A 427 -29.34 0.60 -21.22
N ILE A 428 -29.91 1.22 -22.24
CA ILE A 428 -30.63 0.48 -23.27
C ILE A 428 -29.60 -0.20 -24.20
N ASN A 429 -29.64 -1.53 -24.25
CA ASN A 429 -28.78 -2.33 -25.09
C ASN A 429 -29.30 -2.39 -26.57
N GLU A 430 -28.55 -3.07 -27.44
CA GLU A 430 -28.89 -3.18 -28.87
C GLU A 430 -30.26 -3.82 -29.10
N GLY A 431 -30.71 -4.72 -28.24
CA GLY A 431 -32.03 -5.36 -28.28
C GLY A 431 -33.15 -4.53 -27.67
N GLY A 432 -32.90 -3.26 -27.30
CA GLY A 432 -33.91 -2.36 -26.71
C GLY A 432 -34.25 -2.67 -25.23
N LYS A 433 -33.50 -3.52 -24.57
CA LYS A 433 -33.71 -3.88 -23.17
C LYS A 433 -32.77 -3.11 -22.25
N ASN A 434 -33.24 -2.82 -21.03
CA ASN A 434 -32.36 -2.26 -19.99
C ASN A 434 -31.36 -3.31 -19.55
N GLN A 435 -30.09 -2.94 -19.57
CA GLN A 435 -28.96 -3.77 -19.14
C GLN A 435 -28.14 -3.01 -18.08
N ILE A 436 -27.92 -3.63 -16.92
CA ILE A 436 -27.11 -3.07 -15.84
C ILE A 436 -25.66 -2.96 -16.31
N MET A 437 -25.04 -1.80 -16.04
CA MET A 437 -23.64 -1.55 -16.40
C MET A 437 -22.68 -2.32 -15.49
N THR A 438 -21.61 -2.85 -16.08
CA THR A 438 -20.48 -3.42 -15.34
C THR A 438 -19.45 -2.34 -15.05
N MET A 439 -18.87 -2.33 -13.87
CA MET A 439 -18.02 -1.23 -13.38
C MET A 439 -16.61 -1.70 -13.00
N GLY A 440 -15.64 -0.81 -13.19
CA GLY A 440 -14.30 -0.88 -12.62
C GLY A 440 -14.00 0.37 -11.78
N CYS A 441 -13.06 0.23 -10.82
CA CYS A 441 -12.59 1.33 -9.97
C CYS A 441 -11.06 1.28 -9.87
N TYR A 442 -10.40 2.46 -9.92
CA TYR A 442 -8.94 2.55 -10.05
C TYR A 442 -8.41 3.74 -9.25
N GLY A 443 -7.78 3.50 -8.08
CA GLY A 443 -7.32 4.52 -7.14
C GLY A 443 -5.80 4.67 -7.09
N ILE A 444 -5.30 5.90 -6.94
CA ILE A 444 -3.91 6.22 -6.59
C ILE A 444 -3.90 7.26 -5.48
N GLY A 445 -3.22 6.96 -4.37
CA GLY A 445 -3.01 7.90 -3.27
C GLY A 445 -1.91 8.91 -3.63
N ILE A 446 -2.27 10.03 -4.27
CA ILE A 446 -1.32 11.05 -4.77
C ILE A 446 -0.40 11.56 -3.66
N SER A 447 -0.97 11.93 -2.51
CA SER A 447 -0.19 12.39 -1.35
C SER A 447 0.68 11.29 -0.76
N ARG A 448 0.21 10.03 -0.75
CA ARG A 448 0.96 8.85 -0.28
C ARG A 448 2.15 8.53 -1.20
N VAL A 449 2.00 8.70 -2.52
CA VAL A 449 3.09 8.53 -3.49
C VAL A 449 4.28 9.41 -3.17
N VAL A 450 4.05 10.67 -2.76
CA VAL A 450 5.15 11.59 -2.36
C VAL A 450 5.92 11.03 -1.17
N ALA A 451 5.22 10.54 -0.15
CA ALA A 451 5.85 9.94 1.03
C ALA A 451 6.59 8.63 0.67
N ALA A 452 5.97 7.77 -0.13
CA ALA A 452 6.59 6.51 -0.58
C ALA A 452 7.86 6.74 -1.40
N ALA A 453 7.89 7.78 -2.23
CA ALA A 453 9.09 8.18 -2.97
C ALA A 453 10.24 8.57 -2.05
N ILE A 454 9.94 9.24 -0.94
CA ILE A 454 10.96 9.62 0.07
C ILE A 454 11.42 8.39 0.85
N GLU A 455 10.52 7.49 1.26
CA GLU A 455 10.90 6.26 1.95
C GLU A 455 11.90 5.43 1.15
N GLN A 456 11.73 5.39 -0.15
CA GLN A 456 12.62 4.66 -1.05
C GLN A 456 13.93 5.38 -1.37
N ASN A 457 13.93 6.73 -1.28
CA ASN A 457 15.00 7.56 -1.81
C ASN A 457 15.38 8.66 -0.81
N HIS A 458 16.19 8.33 0.18
CA HIS A 458 16.76 9.26 1.16
C HIS A 458 18.09 8.75 1.70
N ASP A 459 18.82 9.63 2.38
CA ASP A 459 19.99 9.33 3.20
C ASP A 459 19.96 10.16 4.50
N ASP A 460 21.02 10.07 5.31
CA ASP A 460 21.14 10.80 6.56
C ASP A 460 21.12 12.34 6.40
N LYS A 461 21.42 12.85 5.21
CA LYS A 461 21.44 14.28 4.90
C LYS A 461 20.06 14.81 4.50
N GLY A 462 19.23 13.98 3.90
CA GLY A 462 17.91 14.39 3.44
C GLY A 462 17.34 13.55 2.31
N ILE A 463 16.42 14.14 1.56
CA ILE A 463 15.72 13.49 0.46
C ILE A 463 16.65 13.34 -0.77
N ILE A 464 16.44 12.28 -1.55
CA ILE A 464 17.08 12.03 -2.84
C ILE A 464 15.97 11.85 -3.88
N TRP A 465 15.48 12.95 -4.45
CA TRP A 465 14.39 12.86 -5.41
C TRP A 465 14.80 12.20 -6.73
N PRO A 466 13.97 11.29 -7.27
CA PRO A 466 13.98 11.03 -8.70
C PRO A 466 13.79 12.35 -9.46
N VAL A 467 14.51 12.54 -10.57
CA VAL A 467 14.56 13.83 -11.31
C VAL A 467 13.17 14.36 -11.68
N ASN A 468 12.25 13.46 -12.05
CA ASN A 468 10.87 13.81 -12.43
C ASN A 468 10.02 14.30 -11.24
N LEU A 469 10.41 13.98 -10.01
CA LEU A 469 9.69 14.37 -8.78
C LEU A 469 10.31 15.56 -8.09
N ALA A 470 11.60 15.83 -8.29
CA ALA A 470 12.30 16.90 -7.59
C ALA A 470 11.54 18.22 -7.67
N PRO A 471 11.37 18.97 -6.55
CA PRO A 471 10.64 20.23 -6.55
C PRO A 471 11.27 21.29 -7.46
N PHE A 472 12.59 21.21 -7.63
CA PHE A 472 13.41 21.93 -8.60
C PHE A 472 14.47 20.97 -9.16
N GLN A 473 14.85 21.15 -10.41
CA GLN A 473 15.88 20.33 -11.05
C GLN A 473 17.28 20.75 -10.62
N VAL A 474 17.49 22.06 -10.45
CA VAL A 474 18.79 22.66 -10.16
C VAL A 474 18.69 23.66 -9.03
N ALA A 475 19.63 23.63 -8.08
CA ALA A 475 19.91 24.71 -7.14
C ALA A 475 21.08 25.54 -7.67
N LEU A 476 20.91 26.87 -7.76
CA LEU A 476 21.97 27.82 -8.04
C LEU A 476 22.37 28.53 -6.76
N CYS A 477 23.60 28.30 -6.29
CA CYS A 477 24.12 28.72 -4.99
C CYS A 477 25.32 29.67 -5.14
N PRO A 478 25.14 31.01 -5.25
CA PRO A 478 26.25 31.96 -5.36
C PRO A 478 26.88 32.22 -3.98
N MET A 479 28.20 32.10 -3.91
CA MET A 479 28.98 32.22 -2.68
C MET A 479 29.27 33.66 -2.30
N ASN A 480 28.58 34.21 -1.27
CA ASN A 480 28.74 35.59 -0.83
C ASN A 480 28.38 36.66 -1.92
N MET A 481 27.38 36.40 -2.73
CA MET A 481 26.90 37.26 -3.80
C MET A 481 26.73 38.74 -3.37
N HIS A 482 26.33 38.98 -2.12
CA HIS A 482 26.14 40.31 -1.57
C HIS A 482 27.43 41.13 -1.35
N LYS A 483 28.63 40.51 -1.55
CA LYS A 483 29.95 41.14 -1.39
C LYS A 483 30.67 41.41 -2.70
N SER A 484 30.17 40.87 -3.83
CA SER A 484 30.79 40.96 -5.14
C SER A 484 29.75 41.26 -6.21
N GLU A 485 29.78 42.49 -6.75
CA GLU A 485 28.86 42.86 -7.84
C GLU A 485 29.11 42.06 -9.11
N ARG A 486 30.37 41.63 -9.37
CA ARG A 486 30.73 40.76 -10.48
C ARG A 486 30.06 39.38 -10.32
N LEU A 487 30.18 38.78 -9.14
CA LEU A 487 29.57 37.50 -8.84
C LEU A 487 28.04 37.56 -8.93
N LYS A 488 27.47 38.68 -8.45
CA LYS A 488 26.03 38.89 -8.54
C LYS A 488 25.58 38.96 -10.01
N ALA A 489 26.27 39.78 -10.83
CA ALA A 489 25.92 39.89 -12.24
C ALA A 489 26.04 38.57 -13.00
N ALA A 490 27.12 37.80 -12.76
CA ALA A 490 27.33 36.48 -13.38
C ALA A 490 26.27 35.47 -12.95
N SER A 491 25.92 35.43 -11.67
CA SER A 491 24.88 34.52 -11.14
C SER A 491 23.48 34.88 -11.63
N GLU A 492 23.16 36.18 -11.73
CA GLU A 492 21.89 36.65 -12.29
C GLU A 492 21.77 36.27 -13.79
N GLN A 493 22.86 36.44 -14.56
CA GLN A 493 22.88 36.06 -15.98
C GLN A 493 22.70 34.55 -16.11
N LEU A 494 23.46 33.73 -15.37
CA LEU A 494 23.34 32.27 -15.39
C LEU A 494 21.92 31.81 -15.02
N TYR A 495 21.30 32.45 -14.02
CA TYR A 495 19.92 32.16 -13.66
C TYR A 495 18.95 32.40 -14.82
N GLN A 496 19.08 33.52 -15.55
CA GLN A 496 18.24 33.81 -16.72
C GLN A 496 18.49 32.82 -17.86
N ASP A 497 19.76 32.45 -18.11
CA ASP A 497 20.13 31.50 -19.15
C ASP A 497 19.59 30.10 -18.86
N LEU A 498 19.63 29.65 -17.60
CA LEU A 498 19.03 28.38 -17.16
C LEU A 498 17.51 28.38 -17.34
N LEU A 499 16.82 29.48 -16.99
CA LEU A 499 15.38 29.61 -17.22
C LEU A 499 15.04 29.60 -18.74
N ALA A 500 15.82 30.31 -19.54
CA ALA A 500 15.64 30.33 -21.00
C ALA A 500 15.88 28.96 -21.63
N ALA A 501 16.72 28.13 -21.01
CA ALA A 501 16.95 26.73 -21.40
C ALA A 501 15.83 25.76 -20.95
N GLY A 502 14.78 26.26 -20.25
CA GLY A 502 13.66 25.46 -19.74
C GLY A 502 13.98 24.65 -18.48
N ILE A 503 15.07 24.96 -17.79
CA ILE A 503 15.51 24.27 -16.57
C ILE A 503 14.79 24.89 -15.36
N ASP A 504 14.20 24.03 -14.50
CA ASP A 504 13.49 24.45 -13.28
C ASP A 504 14.49 24.70 -12.15
N VAL A 505 14.82 25.97 -11.90
CA VAL A 505 15.91 26.41 -11.03
C VAL A 505 15.40 27.05 -9.75
N LEU A 506 15.99 26.67 -8.61
CA LEU A 506 15.95 27.41 -7.36
C LEU A 506 17.23 28.21 -7.19
N PHE A 507 17.12 29.54 -7.23
CA PHE A 507 18.23 30.47 -7.02
C PHE A 507 18.29 30.89 -5.57
N ASP A 508 19.34 30.47 -4.85
CA ASP A 508 19.51 30.85 -3.45
C ASP A 508 20.18 32.22 -3.30
N ASP A 509 19.38 33.26 -3.32
CA ASP A 509 19.80 34.67 -3.21
C ASP A 509 19.78 35.20 -1.78
N ARG A 510 19.70 34.35 -0.74
CA ARG A 510 19.74 34.72 0.67
C ARG A 510 21.13 35.16 1.13
N LYS A 511 21.18 36.05 2.13
CA LYS A 511 22.39 36.41 2.85
C LYS A 511 22.67 35.42 4.00
N VAL A 512 23.00 34.19 3.66
CA VAL A 512 23.31 33.12 4.63
C VAL A 512 24.70 32.55 4.44
N ARG A 513 25.21 31.81 5.42
CA ARG A 513 26.49 31.12 5.30
C ARG A 513 26.37 29.94 4.33
N ALA A 514 27.43 29.67 3.55
CA ALA A 514 27.49 28.60 2.57
C ALA A 514 27.03 27.24 3.12
N GLY A 515 27.53 26.84 4.30
CA GLY A 515 27.16 25.57 4.93
C GLY A 515 25.65 25.47 5.22
N PHE A 516 24.99 26.56 5.56
CA PHE A 516 23.53 26.59 5.75
C PHE A 516 22.78 26.44 4.41
N MET A 517 23.25 27.14 3.38
CA MET A 517 22.71 27.04 2.02
C MET A 517 22.78 25.59 1.50
N PHE A 518 23.95 24.96 1.59
CA PHE A 518 24.15 23.59 1.14
C PHE A 518 23.34 22.57 1.94
N SER A 519 23.28 22.75 3.27
CA SER A 519 22.46 21.85 4.12
C SER A 519 20.98 21.91 3.76
N ASP A 520 20.45 23.07 3.41
CA ASP A 520 19.06 23.21 2.94
C ASP A 520 18.86 22.47 1.61
N MET A 521 19.78 22.63 0.63
CA MET A 521 19.67 22.00 -0.68
C MET A 521 19.79 20.46 -0.58
N GLU A 522 20.69 19.96 0.28
CA GLU A 522 20.81 18.52 0.56
C GLU A 522 19.58 17.95 1.27
N LEU A 523 19.05 18.68 2.28
CA LEU A 523 17.85 18.25 3.01
C LEU A 523 16.62 18.20 2.11
N ILE A 524 16.42 19.23 1.26
CA ILE A 524 15.32 19.30 0.29
C ILE A 524 15.49 18.25 -0.79
N GLY A 525 16.73 17.88 -1.12
CA GLY A 525 17.05 16.84 -2.10
C GLY A 525 17.05 17.30 -3.54
N ILE A 526 17.47 18.55 -3.82
CA ILE A 526 17.57 19.02 -5.20
C ILE A 526 18.66 18.25 -5.94
N PRO A 527 18.35 17.62 -7.10
CA PRO A 527 19.28 16.68 -7.76
C PRO A 527 20.61 17.27 -8.20
N HIS A 528 20.63 18.53 -8.63
CA HIS A 528 21.82 19.19 -9.17
C HIS A 528 22.06 20.52 -8.47
N CYS A 529 23.26 20.74 -7.96
CA CYS A 529 23.67 21.97 -7.34
C CYS A 529 24.80 22.64 -8.13
N ILE A 530 24.65 23.90 -8.50
CA ILE A 530 25.68 24.73 -9.11
C ILE A 530 26.11 25.75 -8.08
N VAL A 531 27.41 25.81 -7.81
CA VAL A 531 28.03 26.79 -6.94
C VAL A 531 28.84 27.77 -7.76
N VAL A 532 28.53 29.06 -7.62
CA VAL A 532 29.27 30.13 -8.29
C VAL A 532 30.06 30.92 -7.24
N GLY A 533 31.36 31.00 -7.41
CA GLY A 533 32.27 31.72 -6.53
C GLY A 533 33.22 32.63 -7.32
N ASP A 534 33.78 33.68 -6.65
CA ASP A 534 34.72 34.60 -7.32
C ASP A 534 35.94 33.89 -7.90
N ARG A 535 36.48 32.87 -7.21
CA ARG A 535 37.61 32.06 -7.68
C ARG A 535 37.26 31.29 -8.97
N GLY A 536 36.08 30.68 -9.01
CA GLY A 536 35.58 29.99 -10.19
C GLY A 536 35.41 30.95 -11.37
N LEU A 537 34.89 32.17 -11.12
CA LEU A 537 34.79 33.19 -12.16
C LEU A 537 36.18 33.64 -12.71
N ASP A 538 37.21 33.67 -11.86
CA ASP A 538 38.59 33.97 -12.29
C ASP A 538 39.16 32.89 -13.23
N SER A 539 38.83 31.63 -12.98
CA SER A 539 39.21 30.48 -13.83
C SER A 539 38.22 30.17 -14.95
N GLY A 540 37.10 30.88 -15.02
CA GLY A 540 36.05 30.63 -16.03
C GLY A 540 35.26 29.34 -15.77
N THR A 541 35.15 28.90 -14.50
CA THR A 541 34.47 27.65 -14.11
C THR A 541 33.39 27.88 -13.08
N VAL A 542 32.48 26.91 -12.92
CA VAL A 542 31.56 26.74 -11.81
C VAL A 542 31.77 25.37 -11.17
N GLU A 543 31.48 25.26 -9.88
CA GLU A 543 31.44 23.96 -9.23
C GLU A 543 30.05 23.34 -9.42
N TYR A 544 30.00 22.09 -9.83
CA TYR A 544 28.80 21.28 -9.93
C TYR A 544 28.86 20.13 -8.96
N LYS A 545 27.73 19.81 -8.33
CA LYS A 545 27.56 18.65 -7.46
C LYS A 545 26.21 17.99 -7.70
N ALA A 546 26.20 16.71 -8.07
CA ALA A 546 24.97 15.91 -8.00
C ALA A 546 24.64 15.59 -6.53
N ARG A 547 23.35 15.47 -6.18
CA ARG A 547 22.87 15.19 -4.81
C ARG A 547 23.52 13.94 -4.19
N THR A 548 23.79 12.92 -5.01
CA THR A 548 24.38 11.65 -4.58
C THR A 548 25.92 11.58 -4.73
N ALA A 549 26.54 12.64 -5.28
CA ALA A 549 27.99 12.65 -5.49
C ALA A 549 28.74 13.00 -4.20
N GLU A 550 29.87 12.37 -3.96
CA GLU A 550 30.76 12.70 -2.84
C GLU A 550 31.60 13.97 -3.10
N ALA A 551 32.05 14.15 -4.36
CA ALA A 551 32.92 15.26 -4.77
C ALA A 551 32.25 16.22 -5.74
N ASN A 552 32.73 17.47 -5.76
CA ASN A 552 32.35 18.47 -6.75
C ASN A 552 33.14 18.24 -8.06
N GLU A 553 32.51 18.62 -9.17
CA GLU A 553 33.15 18.69 -10.50
C GLU A 553 33.28 20.16 -10.90
N GLU A 554 34.42 20.56 -11.47
CA GLU A 554 34.59 21.88 -12.11
C GLU A 554 34.15 21.82 -13.56
N ILE A 555 33.16 22.64 -13.91
CA ILE A 555 32.61 22.73 -15.26
C ILE A 555 32.90 24.13 -15.83
N PRO A 556 33.37 24.26 -17.08
CA PRO A 556 33.50 25.56 -17.72
C PRO A 556 32.18 26.32 -17.68
N PHE A 557 32.22 27.60 -17.31
CA PHE A 557 31.02 28.43 -17.15
C PHE A 557 30.17 28.48 -18.42
N ALA A 558 30.82 28.46 -19.59
CA ALA A 558 30.14 28.48 -20.87
C ALA A 558 29.40 27.16 -21.21
N ASP A 559 29.82 26.03 -20.62
CA ASP A 559 29.32 24.70 -20.96
C ASP A 559 28.28 24.17 -19.99
N ILE A 560 28.03 24.86 -18.87
CA ILE A 560 27.19 24.34 -17.76
C ILE A 560 25.76 24.03 -18.19
N ILE A 561 25.16 24.80 -19.08
CA ILE A 561 23.79 24.60 -19.56
C ILE A 561 23.68 23.32 -20.38
N ASP A 562 24.61 23.13 -21.33
CA ASP A 562 24.62 21.92 -22.16
C ASP A 562 24.98 20.67 -21.34
N PHE A 563 25.85 20.83 -20.35
CA PHE A 563 26.14 19.78 -19.37
C PHE A 563 24.88 19.37 -18.61
N LEU A 564 24.12 20.34 -18.08
CA LEU A 564 22.87 20.06 -17.34
C LEU A 564 21.79 19.44 -18.24
N LYS A 565 21.62 19.90 -19.48
CA LYS A 565 20.67 19.31 -20.43
C LYS A 565 20.94 17.81 -20.63
N LYS A 566 22.20 17.40 -20.70
CA LYS A 566 22.59 15.99 -20.82
C LYS A 566 22.32 15.19 -19.55
N LYS A 567 22.36 15.83 -18.36
CA LYS A 567 22.05 15.18 -17.09
C LYS A 567 20.55 15.07 -16.80
N LEU A 568 19.75 15.95 -17.42
CA LEU A 568 18.31 16.05 -17.25
C LEU A 568 17.50 15.30 -18.33
N SER A 569 18.16 14.90 -19.42
CA SER A 569 17.60 14.04 -20.47
C SER A 569 17.68 12.57 -20.04
#